data_dd3f1b50de0ac458e71cdbcfee2edca9
#
_entry.id   dd3f1b50de0ac458e71cdbcfee2edca9
#
_cell.length_a   1.000
_cell.length_b   1.000
_cell.length_c   1.000
_cell.angle_alpha   90.00
_cell.angle_beta   90.00
_cell.angle_gamma   90.00
#
_symmetry.space_group_name_H-M   'P 1'
#
loop_
_entity.id
_entity.type
_entity.pdbx_description
1 polymer ?
#
loop_
_entity_poly.entity_id
_entity_poly.type
_entity_poly.pdbx_seq_one_letter_code
_entity_poly.pdbx_strand_id
1 'polypeptide(L)'
;NEIIQLTEAEHRQAYADDSAMERVVRLAEIVEQGDLDGRDGKDAVVVLVDDGGGSGTFYHLAVLLRRDGTLENVATQLLGDRILIQSVAIDDASHGITVHALVREEGAPMSAEPEVQVTMLYLVIDDRISPVRRSVSSPVDTTR
;
A
#
# COMPACT_ATOMS: atom_id res chain seq x y z
N ASN A 1 7.40 -15.44 6.43
CA ASN A 1 7.30 -14.04 6.88
C ASN A 1 8.69 -13.44 7.01
N GLU A 2 8.98 -12.51 6.14
CA GLU A 2 10.24 -11.79 6.16
C GLU A 2 10.09 -10.52 6.99
N ILE A 3 11.00 -10.33 7.95
CA ILE A 3 11.03 -9.08 8.70
C ILE A 3 12.00 -8.15 7.98
N ILE A 4 11.50 -7.02 7.54
CA ILE A 4 12.30 -6.00 6.88
C ILE A 4 12.44 -4.82 7.83
N GLN A 5 13.67 -4.48 8.17
CA GLN A 5 13.95 -3.33 9.00
C GLN A 5 14.32 -2.15 8.09
N LEU A 6 13.61 -1.04 8.24
CA LEU A 6 13.87 0.16 7.47
C LEU A 6 14.78 1.09 8.26
N THR A 7 15.85 1.51 7.63
CA THR A 7 16.75 2.54 8.17
C THR A 7 16.55 3.80 7.36
N GLU A 8 16.18 4.90 8.01
CA GLU A 8 15.84 6.16 7.36
C GLU A 8 14.74 5.96 6.32
N ALA A 9 13.74 5.13 6.66
CA ALA A 9 12.59 4.80 5.83
C ALA A 9 12.95 4.02 4.54
N GLU A 10 14.09 3.34 4.54
CA GLU A 10 14.53 2.57 3.38
C GLU A 10 15.28 1.31 3.79
N HIS A 11 15.12 0.26 3.01
CA HIS A 11 15.87 -0.98 3.15
C HIS A 11 16.41 -1.37 1.77
N ARG A 12 17.68 -1.67 1.70
CA ARG A 12 18.34 -2.12 0.47
C ARG A 12 18.97 -3.49 0.66
N GLN A 13 18.84 -4.34 -0.35
CA GLN A 13 19.39 -5.68 -0.31
C GLN A 13 19.88 -6.07 -1.70
N ALA A 14 21.16 -6.37 -1.83
CA ALA A 14 21.71 -6.89 -3.07
C ALA A 14 21.33 -8.37 -3.22
N TYR A 15 21.04 -8.81 -4.44
CA TYR A 15 20.71 -10.21 -4.70
C TYR A 15 21.95 -11.11 -4.66
N ALA A 16 23.11 -10.55 -4.98
CA ALA A 16 24.39 -11.24 -4.88
C ALA A 16 25.47 -10.21 -4.58
N ASP A 17 26.59 -10.68 -4.03
CA ASP A 17 27.66 -9.79 -3.53
C ASP A 17 28.16 -8.77 -4.56
N ASP A 18 28.18 -9.15 -5.83
CA ASP A 18 28.66 -8.29 -6.90
C ASP A 18 27.55 -7.91 -7.89
N SER A 19 26.30 -8.12 -7.49
CA SER A 19 25.15 -7.80 -8.33
C SER A 19 24.89 -6.30 -8.35
N ALA A 20 24.64 -5.77 -9.55
CA ALA A 20 24.13 -4.42 -9.70
C ALA A 20 22.64 -4.33 -9.36
N MET A 21 21.95 -5.46 -9.25
CA MET A 21 20.53 -5.49 -8.92
C MET A 21 20.33 -5.46 -7.41
N GLU A 22 19.49 -4.57 -6.96
CA GLU A 22 19.14 -4.43 -5.55
C GLU A 22 17.64 -4.46 -5.38
N ARG A 23 17.20 -5.06 -4.28
CA ARG A 23 15.84 -4.88 -3.80
C ARG A 23 15.83 -3.69 -2.86
N VAL A 24 14.98 -2.72 -3.14
CA VAL A 24 14.82 -1.53 -2.32
C VAL A 24 13.40 -1.48 -1.78
N VAL A 25 13.26 -1.43 -0.47
CA VAL A 25 11.97 -1.24 0.18
C VAL A 25 12.03 0.11 0.90
N ARG A 26 11.06 0.96 0.63
CA ARG A 26 11.00 2.30 1.23
C ARG A 26 9.58 2.66 1.60
N LEU A 27 9.44 3.57 2.55
CA LEU A 27 8.16 4.19 2.83
C LEU A 27 7.86 5.23 1.74
N ALA A 28 6.68 5.14 1.17
CA ALA A 28 6.17 6.26 0.38
C ALA A 28 5.77 7.38 1.34
N GLU A 29 5.59 8.58 0.81
CA GLU A 29 5.21 9.75 1.61
C GLU A 29 3.73 9.73 2.01
N ILE A 30 3.15 8.54 2.12
CA ILE A 30 1.74 8.36 2.46
C ILE A 30 1.69 7.66 3.81
N VAL A 31 1.33 8.43 4.82
CA VAL A 31 1.15 7.97 6.20
C VAL A 31 -0.16 8.57 6.71
N GLU A 32 -1.08 7.72 7.14
CA GLU A 32 -2.34 8.16 7.72
C GLU A 32 -2.52 7.56 9.11
N GLN A 33 -3.11 8.34 10.00
CA GLN A 33 -3.43 7.90 11.37
C GLN A 33 -4.91 7.93 11.60
N GLY A 34 -5.40 6.98 12.37
CA GLY A 34 -6.81 6.88 12.72
C GLY A 34 -7.10 5.63 13.52
N ASP A 35 -8.37 5.37 13.75
CA ASP A 35 -8.81 4.23 14.54
C ASP A 35 -9.18 3.07 13.61
N LEU A 36 -8.39 2.02 13.64
CA LEU A 36 -8.60 0.84 12.80
C LEU A 36 -9.20 -0.34 13.55
N ASP A 37 -9.08 -0.39 14.87
CA ASP A 37 -9.48 -1.57 15.64
C ASP A 37 -10.47 -1.27 16.75
N GLY A 38 -10.90 -0.03 16.92
CA GLY A 38 -11.85 0.36 17.95
C GLY A 38 -11.25 0.48 19.35
N ARG A 39 -9.93 0.38 19.47
CA ARG A 39 -9.24 0.50 20.76
C ARG A 39 -8.67 1.89 20.94
N ASP A 40 -8.31 2.22 22.17
CA ASP A 40 -7.70 3.50 22.49
C ASP A 40 -6.37 3.67 21.77
N GLY A 41 -6.11 4.91 21.36
CA GLY A 41 -4.90 5.27 20.66
C GLY A 41 -5.10 5.26 19.15
N LYS A 42 -4.22 5.99 18.46
CA LYS A 42 -4.28 6.08 17.01
C LYS A 42 -3.42 5.01 16.38
N ASP A 43 -4.03 4.27 15.46
CA ASP A 43 -3.34 3.35 14.59
C ASP A 43 -2.82 4.09 13.37
N ALA A 44 -2.07 3.41 12.53
CA ALA A 44 -1.52 4.02 11.34
C ALA A 44 -1.55 3.07 10.16
N VAL A 45 -1.66 3.64 8.97
CA VAL A 45 -1.38 2.93 7.73
C VAL A 45 -0.28 3.66 7.00
N VAL A 46 0.61 2.89 6.39
CA VAL A 46 1.68 3.44 5.57
C VAL A 46 1.73 2.67 4.26
N VAL A 47 2.27 3.29 3.23
CA VAL A 47 2.50 2.63 1.95
C VAL A 47 3.98 2.31 1.83
N LEU A 48 4.28 1.05 1.57
CA LEU A 48 5.64 0.59 1.31
C LEU A 48 5.80 0.36 -0.19
N VAL A 49 6.92 0.80 -0.72
CA VAL A 49 7.28 0.58 -2.12
C VAL A 49 8.42 -0.43 -2.14
N ASP A 50 8.20 -1.56 -2.78
CA ASP A 50 9.18 -2.63 -2.90
C ASP A 50 9.63 -2.70 -4.36
N ASP A 51 10.81 -2.17 -4.61
CA ASP A 51 11.45 -2.23 -5.91
C ASP A 51 12.40 -3.43 -5.91
N GLY A 52 12.03 -4.46 -6.64
CA GLY A 52 12.79 -5.71 -6.66
C GLY A 52 14.08 -5.66 -7.47
N GLY A 53 14.43 -4.51 -8.03
CA GLY A 53 15.62 -4.40 -8.87
C GLY A 53 15.44 -4.93 -10.28
N GLY A 54 14.32 -5.56 -10.56
CA GLY A 54 13.93 -6.02 -11.88
C GLY A 54 12.92 -5.08 -12.53
N SER A 55 11.93 -5.64 -13.19
CA SER A 55 10.95 -4.87 -13.93
C SER A 55 9.71 -4.51 -13.14
N GLY A 56 9.61 -4.91 -11.87
CA GLY A 56 8.43 -4.66 -11.04
C GLY A 56 8.69 -3.67 -9.93
N THR A 57 7.68 -2.86 -9.61
CA THR A 57 7.67 -2.00 -8.43
C THR A 57 6.35 -2.22 -7.72
N PHE A 58 6.40 -2.84 -6.55
CA PHE A 58 5.22 -3.29 -5.84
C PHE A 58 4.88 -2.35 -4.71
N TYR A 59 3.61 -2.01 -4.60
CA TYR A 59 3.09 -1.13 -3.57
C TYR A 59 2.29 -1.94 -2.57
N HIS A 60 2.62 -1.78 -1.29
CA HIS A 60 1.96 -2.50 -0.20
C HIS A 60 1.36 -1.52 0.80
N LEU A 61 0.20 -1.88 1.31
CA LEU A 61 -0.41 -1.19 2.43
C LEU A 61 0.00 -1.91 3.70
N ALA A 62 0.65 -1.21 4.61
CA ALA A 62 1.04 -1.78 5.90
C ALA A 62 0.19 -1.16 7.01
N VAL A 63 -0.36 -2.01 7.87
CA VAL A 63 -1.17 -1.60 9.00
C VAL A 63 -0.37 -1.74 10.29
N LEU A 64 -0.36 -0.67 11.06
CA LEU A 64 0.29 -0.62 12.37
C LEU A 64 -0.78 -0.32 13.42
N LEU A 65 -0.95 -1.22 14.36
CA LEU A 65 -1.89 -1.02 15.45
C LEU A 65 -1.13 -0.57 16.70
N ARG A 66 -1.73 0.37 17.43
CA ARG A 66 -1.13 0.85 18.67
C ARG A 66 -1.53 -0.08 19.80
N ARG A 67 -0.53 -0.68 20.41
CA ARG A 67 -0.68 -1.59 21.54
C ARG A 67 0.31 -1.20 22.62
N ASP A 68 -0.19 -1.00 23.83
CA ASP A 68 0.65 -0.61 24.97
C ASP A 68 1.50 0.62 24.66
N GLY A 69 0.94 1.58 23.94
CA GLY A 69 1.62 2.81 23.58
C GLY A 69 2.59 2.73 22.42
N THR A 70 2.73 1.56 21.80
CA THR A 70 3.68 1.34 20.70
C THR A 70 2.94 0.89 19.45
N LEU A 71 3.35 1.44 18.30
CA LEU A 71 2.82 1.00 17.01
C LEU A 71 3.50 -0.30 16.58
N GLU A 72 2.68 -1.29 16.29
CA GLU A 72 3.14 -2.62 15.88
C GLU A 72 2.58 -2.95 14.50
N ASN A 73 3.44 -3.33 13.58
CA ASN A 73 3.02 -3.75 12.26
C ASN A 73 2.39 -5.13 12.32
N VAL A 74 1.09 -5.21 12.08
CA VAL A 74 0.34 -6.46 12.20
C VAL A 74 0.01 -7.09 10.86
N ALA A 75 -0.02 -6.33 9.77
CA ALA A 75 -0.42 -6.87 8.47
C ALA A 75 0.08 -6.00 7.33
N THR A 76 0.24 -6.63 6.18
CA THR A 76 0.63 -5.98 4.94
C THR A 76 -0.19 -6.54 3.80
N GLN A 77 -0.65 -5.68 2.91
CA GLN A 77 -1.48 -6.04 1.77
C GLN A 77 -0.87 -5.50 0.50
N LEU A 78 -0.67 -6.37 -0.49
CA LEU A 78 -0.23 -5.91 -1.82
C LEU A 78 -1.33 -5.09 -2.46
N LEU A 79 -1.00 -3.89 -2.93
CA LEU A 79 -1.92 -3.02 -3.66
C LEU A 79 -1.78 -3.18 -5.16
N GLY A 80 -0.58 -3.35 -5.65
CA GLY A 80 -0.35 -3.56 -7.08
C GLY A 80 1.08 -3.31 -7.50
N ASP A 81 1.34 -3.59 -8.77
CA ASP A 81 2.64 -3.42 -9.41
C ASP A 81 2.58 -2.17 -10.30
N ARG A 82 3.50 -1.27 -10.10
CA ARG A 82 3.64 -0.04 -10.89
C ARG A 82 2.33 0.72 -11.03
N ILE A 83 1.63 0.88 -9.94
CA ILE A 83 0.40 1.69 -9.84
C ILE A 83 0.75 3.07 -9.33
N LEU A 84 -0.20 3.98 -9.40
CA LEU A 84 -0.06 5.32 -8.83
C LEU A 84 -1.06 5.48 -7.70
N ILE A 85 -0.57 5.55 -6.46
CA ILE A 85 -1.43 5.77 -5.30
C ILE A 85 -1.76 7.25 -5.24
N GLN A 86 -3.05 7.57 -5.28
CA GLN A 86 -3.52 8.96 -5.22
C GLN A 86 -3.78 9.39 -3.78
N SER A 87 -4.40 8.54 -2.99
CA SER A 87 -4.68 8.86 -1.59
C SER A 87 -4.99 7.61 -0.79
N VAL A 88 -4.76 7.71 0.51
CA VAL A 88 -5.16 6.71 1.51
C VAL A 88 -5.85 7.46 2.63
N ALA A 89 -6.98 6.98 3.07
CA ALA A 89 -7.74 7.60 4.16
C ALA A 89 -8.28 6.55 5.10
N ILE A 90 -8.36 6.92 6.37
CA ILE A 90 -8.98 6.08 7.41
C ILE A 90 -10.29 6.77 7.84
N ASP A 91 -11.37 6.00 7.85
CA ASP A 91 -12.65 6.45 8.39
C ASP A 91 -12.76 5.94 9.82
N ASP A 92 -12.68 6.84 10.79
CA ASP A 92 -12.72 6.46 12.21
C ASP A 92 -14.06 5.82 12.60
N ALA A 93 -15.14 6.18 11.93
CA ALA A 93 -16.46 5.64 12.27
C ALA A 93 -16.62 4.18 11.84
N SER A 94 -16.19 3.84 10.63
CA SER A 94 -16.28 2.48 10.09
C SER A 94 -15.02 1.67 10.30
N HIS A 95 -13.92 2.31 10.71
CA HIS A 95 -12.57 1.72 10.80
C HIS A 95 -12.04 1.27 9.45
N GLY A 96 -12.62 1.77 8.35
CA GLY A 96 -12.25 1.39 7.01
C GLY A 96 -11.04 2.15 6.48
N ILE A 97 -10.30 1.49 5.61
CA ILE A 97 -9.18 2.10 4.90
C ILE A 97 -9.59 2.20 3.43
N THR A 98 -9.60 3.42 2.90
CA THR A 98 -9.92 3.65 1.50
C THR A 98 -8.66 4.05 0.75
N VAL A 99 -8.35 3.34 -0.32
CA VAL A 99 -7.21 3.61 -1.19
C VAL A 99 -7.72 4.00 -2.55
N HIS A 100 -7.33 5.17 -3.03
CA HIS A 100 -7.58 5.61 -4.40
C HIS A 100 -6.28 5.50 -5.19
N ALA A 101 -6.35 4.83 -6.32
CA ALA A 101 -5.16 4.60 -7.14
C ALA A 101 -5.51 4.62 -8.62
N LEU A 102 -4.50 4.83 -9.44
CA LEU A 102 -4.58 4.61 -10.88
C LEU A 102 -3.84 3.33 -11.20
N VAL A 103 -4.47 2.48 -11.98
CA VAL A 103 -3.88 1.22 -12.44
C VAL A 103 -3.92 1.15 -13.96
N ARG A 104 -3.20 0.21 -14.53
CA ARG A 104 -3.26 0.00 -15.99
C ARG A 104 -4.54 -0.71 -16.35
N GLU A 105 -5.03 -0.41 -17.56
CA GLU A 105 -6.10 -1.18 -18.15
C GLU A 105 -5.71 -2.64 -18.25
N GLU A 106 -6.68 -3.53 -18.04
CA GLU A 106 -6.46 -4.95 -18.20
C GLU A 106 -5.96 -5.24 -19.62
N GLY A 107 -4.88 -5.99 -19.73
CA GLY A 107 -4.27 -6.30 -21.02
C GLY A 107 -3.33 -5.23 -21.57
N ALA A 108 -3.22 -4.08 -20.91
CA ALA A 108 -2.31 -3.03 -21.34
C ALA A 108 -0.85 -3.47 -21.12
N PRO A 109 0.08 -3.04 -21.97
CA PRO A 109 1.49 -3.35 -21.76
C PRO A 109 2.01 -2.66 -20.50
N MET A 110 3.04 -3.24 -19.90
CA MET A 110 3.64 -2.71 -18.69
C MET A 110 4.26 -1.32 -18.88
N SER A 111 4.55 -0.96 -20.11
CA SER A 111 5.05 0.39 -20.43
C SER A 111 3.94 1.44 -20.49
N ALA A 112 2.68 1.02 -20.50
CA ALA A 112 1.56 1.95 -20.51
C ALA A 112 1.46 2.66 -19.16
N GLU A 113 1.04 3.92 -19.18
CA GLU A 113 0.78 4.65 -17.93
C GLU A 113 -0.49 4.14 -17.26
N PRO A 114 -0.53 4.13 -15.93
CA PRO A 114 -1.77 3.77 -15.23
C PRO A 114 -2.80 4.88 -15.41
N GLU A 115 -3.96 4.54 -15.93
CA GLU A 115 -5.02 5.51 -16.27
C GLU A 115 -6.38 5.16 -15.69
N VAL A 116 -6.55 3.92 -15.22
CA VAL A 116 -7.84 3.47 -14.70
C VAL A 116 -7.91 3.75 -13.22
N GLN A 117 -8.89 4.55 -12.81
CA GLN A 117 -9.08 4.88 -11.42
C GLN A 117 -9.79 3.76 -10.69
N VAL A 118 -9.20 3.32 -9.59
CA VAL A 118 -9.78 2.30 -8.72
C VAL A 118 -9.88 2.82 -7.30
N THR A 119 -10.89 2.37 -6.60
CA THR A 119 -11.06 2.60 -5.18
C THR A 119 -11.10 1.25 -4.49
N MET A 120 -10.23 1.06 -3.52
CA MET A 120 -10.13 -0.18 -2.76
C MET A 120 -10.45 0.10 -1.31
N LEU A 121 -11.34 -0.71 -0.73
CA LEU A 121 -11.74 -0.59 0.66
C LEU A 121 -11.28 -1.83 1.42
N TYR A 122 -10.63 -1.60 2.55
CA TYR A 122 -10.13 -2.64 3.42
C TYR A 122 -10.60 -2.43 4.85
N LEU A 123 -10.72 -3.53 5.59
CA LEU A 123 -10.93 -3.53 7.05
C LEU A 123 -9.83 -4.34 7.70
N VAL A 124 -9.52 -4.00 8.95
CA VAL A 124 -8.61 -4.80 9.76
C VAL A 124 -9.44 -5.71 10.64
N ILE A 125 -9.31 -7.01 10.44
CA ILE A 125 -10.07 -8.04 11.17
C ILE A 125 -9.09 -9.09 11.66
N ASP A 126 -9.04 -9.31 12.98
CA ASP A 126 -8.14 -10.29 13.59
C ASP A 126 -6.68 -10.08 13.17
N ASP A 127 -6.24 -8.83 13.20
CA ASP A 127 -4.88 -8.42 12.82
C ASP A 127 -4.53 -8.75 11.36
N ARG A 128 -5.55 -8.82 10.51
CA ARG A 128 -5.38 -9.05 9.08
C ARG A 128 -6.09 -7.95 8.30
N ILE A 129 -5.55 -7.65 7.14
CA ILE A 129 -6.18 -6.72 6.21
C ILE A 129 -7.13 -7.52 5.33
N SER A 130 -8.42 -7.18 5.42
CA SER A 130 -9.49 -7.86 4.68
C SER A 130 -10.00 -6.96 3.57
N PRO A 131 -9.86 -7.35 2.29
CA PRO A 131 -10.46 -6.55 1.22
C PRO A 131 -11.97 -6.67 1.30
N VAL A 132 -12.64 -5.51 1.25
CA VAL A 132 -14.10 -5.42 1.31
C VAL A 132 -14.68 -5.15 -0.06
N ARG A 133 -14.06 -4.23 -0.81
CA ARG A 133 -14.60 -3.79 -2.09
C ARG A 133 -13.47 -3.25 -2.96
N ARG A 134 -13.57 -3.51 -4.25
CA ARG A 134 -12.76 -2.85 -5.26
C ARG A 134 -13.70 -2.34 -6.34
N SER A 135 -13.73 -1.03 -6.51
CA SER A 135 -14.56 -0.37 -7.51
C SER A 135 -13.67 0.23 -8.57
N VAL A 136 -14.03 0.02 -9.83
CA VAL A 136 -13.34 0.63 -10.95
C VAL A 136 -14.22 1.76 -11.45
N SER A 137 -13.69 2.99 -11.39
CA SER A 137 -14.36 4.12 -11.99
C SER A 137 -14.06 4.11 -13.47
N SER A 138 -15.08 4.04 -14.29
CA SER A 138 -14.88 4.20 -15.74
C SER A 138 -14.25 5.57 -15.98
N PRO A 139 -13.30 5.67 -16.93
CA PRO A 139 -12.80 6.98 -17.32
C PRO A 139 -14.01 7.85 -17.64
N VAL A 140 -14.03 9.06 -17.12
CA VAL A 140 -15.12 9.97 -17.44
C VAL A 140 -15.12 10.14 -18.93
N ASP A 141 -16.21 9.75 -19.55
CA ASP A 141 -16.37 9.95 -20.99
C ASP A 141 -16.58 11.43 -21.23
N THR A 142 -15.54 12.09 -21.67
CA THR A 142 -15.57 13.52 -21.93
C THR A 142 -15.99 13.86 -23.36
N THR A 143 -16.38 12.87 -24.12
CA THR A 143 -16.77 13.06 -25.52
C THR A 143 -18.22 13.47 -25.70
N ARG A 144 -18.89 13.75 -24.66
CA ARG A 144 -20.28 14.19 -24.74
C ARG A 144 -20.42 15.62 -25.12
#